data_3e5190300ebd206b2aefdb9ec7d3460b
#
_entry.id   3e5190300ebd206b2aefdb9ec7d3460b
#
_cell.length_a   1.000
_cell.length_b   1.000
_cell.length_c   1.000
_cell.angle_alpha   90.00
_cell.angle_beta   90.00
_cell.angle_gamma   90.00
#
_symmetry.space_group_name_H-M   'P 1'
#
loop_
_entity.id
_entity.type
_entity.pdbx_description
1 polymer ?
#
loop_
_entity_poly.entity_id
_entity_poly.type
_entity_poly.pdbx_seq_one_letter_code
_entity_poly.pdbx_strand_id
1 'polypeptide(L)'
;MEIGKIINYSNFIKDNKKLIDNFSSIDFQKSSILKYFNKNLHEYFDVKSKNYEKFQKLKNEIIVLIFLGHHQGINDNLISARLWSIIMRIYLTKIFHYYLSLDHAEYKKDFFILSLGKLGVSDLNYSSDIDLIIFFKSNNSKVSFQNFNKSIKNILSKISNISPSFFHKIDMRLRPDFGTESIISDIDRSTEYYSSIGRNWERLAFHRSSFLCGNYSLFLDFKTSINSFLYRKSFDFYAIDEIKKLFSFTKSSKDIINIKTSLGYIRTCENLLHFVQLLWSGNFTKLRNVSIHKLFIILLNYPNLISKEDLLSIKQAYYYFRWIEDLLHIKFNSKQNTISLSELDLSIFDSDFEAKLTHHSSKVIVIYNNLFKPEDSYVNYDLNNFNEDSISIVNNWFDRSNDKISSNQIKKDFDNIINAFLNSVNTLENRNNLVIKFDYLLTYYKSGIHLAALYKY
;
A
#
# COMPACT_ATOMS: atom_id res chain seq x y z
N MET A 1 0.29 22.60 20.42
CA MET A 1 0.00 23.81 19.59
C MET A 1 -1.40 24.32 19.96
N GLU A 2 -1.57 25.60 20.17
CA GLU A 2 -2.88 26.18 20.57
C GLU A 2 -3.85 26.14 19.40
N ILE A 3 -5.12 25.80 19.66
CA ILE A 3 -6.21 25.76 18.66
C ILE A 3 -6.28 27.07 17.86
N GLY A 4 -5.97 28.22 18.52
CA GLY A 4 -5.94 29.54 17.87
C GLY A 4 -4.95 29.67 16.72
N LYS A 5 -3.79 29.05 16.81
CA LYS A 5 -2.78 29.03 15.71
C LYS A 5 -3.28 28.24 14.52
N ILE A 6 -3.97 27.12 14.75
CA ILE A 6 -4.52 26.28 13.68
C ILE A 6 -5.68 26.96 12.97
N ILE A 7 -6.55 27.64 13.70
CA ILE A 7 -7.67 28.40 13.10
C ILE A 7 -7.12 29.44 12.11
N ASN A 8 -6.00 30.08 12.43
CA ASN A 8 -5.37 31.06 11.54
C ASN A 8 -4.62 30.43 10.36
N TYR A 9 -4.20 29.17 10.48
CA TYR A 9 -3.43 28.47 9.46
C TYR A 9 -4.24 28.04 8.23
N SER A 10 -5.52 27.73 8.37
CA SER A 10 -6.35 27.16 7.34
C SER A 10 -7.67 27.92 7.16
N ASN A 11 -7.92 28.38 5.93
CA ASN A 11 -9.23 28.95 5.58
C ASN A 11 -10.35 27.90 5.77
N PHE A 12 -10.06 26.64 5.48
CA PHE A 12 -10.99 25.53 5.71
C PHE A 12 -11.46 25.47 7.19
N ILE A 13 -10.55 25.64 8.13
CA ILE A 13 -10.89 25.67 9.57
C ILE A 13 -11.56 26.98 9.96
N LYS A 14 -11.12 28.13 9.43
CA LYS A 14 -11.78 29.43 9.65
C LYS A 14 -13.23 29.41 9.22
N ASP A 15 -13.53 28.85 8.06
CA ASP A 15 -14.90 28.77 7.51
C ASP A 15 -15.80 27.87 8.38
N ASN A 16 -15.20 26.94 9.13
CA ASN A 16 -15.89 26.06 10.06
C ASN A 16 -15.79 26.51 11.54
N LYS A 17 -15.33 27.74 11.84
CA LYS A 17 -15.11 28.23 13.20
C LYS A 17 -16.38 28.18 14.07
N LYS A 18 -17.53 28.58 13.54
CA LYS A 18 -18.80 28.51 14.25
C LYS A 18 -19.15 27.10 14.73
N LEU A 19 -18.65 26.11 14.04
CA LEU A 19 -18.81 24.71 14.36
C LEU A 19 -17.90 24.31 15.52
N ILE A 20 -16.64 24.80 15.48
CA ILE A 20 -15.65 24.53 16.51
C ILE A 20 -16.10 25.11 17.86
N ASP A 21 -16.67 26.30 17.86
CA ASP A 21 -17.16 26.99 19.06
C ASP A 21 -18.31 26.23 19.76
N ASN A 22 -19.01 25.35 19.02
CA ASN A 22 -20.13 24.55 19.53
C ASN A 22 -19.72 23.14 20.02
N PHE A 23 -18.48 22.74 19.83
CA PHE A 23 -17.99 21.41 20.23
C PHE A 23 -17.08 21.49 21.46
N SER A 24 -17.33 20.58 22.39
CA SER A 24 -16.46 20.34 23.55
C SER A 24 -15.41 19.26 23.27
N SER A 25 -14.44 19.11 24.14
CA SER A 25 -13.41 18.05 24.04
C SER A 25 -13.98 16.63 24.01
N ILE A 26 -15.18 16.42 24.57
CA ILE A 26 -15.88 15.12 24.54
C ILE A 26 -16.34 14.79 23.11
N ASP A 27 -16.67 15.79 22.31
CA ASP A 27 -17.16 15.60 20.94
C ASP A 27 -16.04 15.14 19.99
N PHE A 28 -14.78 15.34 20.34
CA PHE A 28 -13.65 14.86 19.56
C PHE A 28 -13.34 13.37 19.76
N GLN A 29 -13.98 12.70 20.70
CA GLN A 29 -13.82 11.26 20.88
C GLN A 29 -14.45 10.49 19.72
N LYS A 30 -13.82 9.36 19.36
CA LYS A 30 -14.26 8.47 18.28
C LYS A 30 -15.74 8.09 18.34
N SER A 31 -16.24 7.75 19.53
CA SER A 31 -17.64 7.36 19.73
C SER A 31 -18.61 8.49 19.46
N SER A 32 -18.28 9.71 19.90
CA SER A 32 -19.09 10.91 19.70
C SER A 32 -19.14 11.30 18.22
N ILE A 33 -18.01 11.29 17.54
CA ILE A 33 -17.92 11.59 16.10
C ILE A 33 -18.76 10.60 15.28
N LEU A 34 -18.67 9.28 15.57
CA LEU A 34 -19.49 8.27 14.89
C LEU A 34 -20.98 8.46 15.15
N LYS A 35 -21.37 8.78 16.38
CA LYS A 35 -22.77 9.06 16.76
C LYS A 35 -23.28 10.29 16.02
N TYR A 36 -22.49 11.37 15.99
CA TYR A 36 -22.82 12.59 15.26
C TYR A 36 -23.00 12.31 13.76
N PHE A 37 -22.06 11.61 13.14
CA PHE A 37 -22.13 11.23 11.73
C PHE A 37 -23.40 10.41 11.44
N ASN A 38 -23.66 9.34 12.20
CA ASN A 38 -24.82 8.48 11.98
C ASN A 38 -26.16 9.22 12.13
N LYS A 39 -26.27 10.10 13.14
CA LYS A 39 -27.47 10.92 13.34
C LYS A 39 -27.74 11.80 12.13
N ASN A 40 -26.74 12.54 11.68
CA ASN A 40 -26.89 13.47 10.57
C ASN A 40 -27.03 12.77 9.22
N LEU A 41 -26.37 11.61 9.02
CA LEU A 41 -26.43 10.86 7.78
C LEU A 41 -27.87 10.44 7.41
N HIS A 42 -28.73 10.13 8.38
CA HIS A 42 -30.14 9.78 8.13
C HIS A 42 -30.93 10.92 7.49
N GLU A 43 -30.64 12.16 7.84
CA GLU A 43 -31.32 13.34 7.27
C GLU A 43 -30.95 13.57 5.79
N TYR A 44 -29.80 13.06 5.35
CA TYR A 44 -29.26 13.29 4.00
C TYR A 44 -29.62 12.19 3.00
N PHE A 45 -30.01 11.02 3.48
CA PHE A 45 -30.46 9.92 2.60
C PHE A 45 -31.95 9.99 2.28
N ASP A 46 -32.65 11.05 2.68
CA ASP A 46 -33.98 11.31 2.13
C ASP A 46 -33.84 11.86 0.70
N VAL A 47 -34.11 11.00 -0.22
CA VAL A 47 -33.75 10.95 -1.64
C VAL A 47 -34.36 12.04 -2.50
N LYS A 48 -35.37 12.70 -2.02
CA LYS A 48 -36.07 13.76 -2.74
C LYS A 48 -35.32 15.10 -2.70
N SER A 49 -34.39 15.26 -1.78
CA SER A 49 -33.63 16.49 -1.67
C SER A 49 -32.26 16.37 -2.35
N LYS A 50 -32.06 17.09 -3.43
CA LYS A 50 -30.75 17.34 -4.07
C LYS A 50 -29.82 18.17 -3.14
N ASN A 51 -29.63 17.75 -1.90
CA ASN A 51 -28.94 18.55 -0.88
C ASN A 51 -27.44 18.25 -0.83
N TYR A 52 -26.75 18.50 -1.96
CA TYR A 52 -25.30 18.50 -2.07
C TYR A 52 -24.60 19.35 -1.00
N GLU A 53 -25.09 20.56 -0.76
CA GLU A 53 -24.51 21.50 0.21
C GLU A 53 -24.51 20.98 1.64
N LYS A 54 -25.61 20.38 2.07
CA LYS A 54 -25.69 19.78 3.41
C LYS A 54 -24.68 18.67 3.60
N PHE A 55 -24.56 17.82 2.59
CA PHE A 55 -23.63 16.69 2.67
C PHE A 55 -22.16 17.16 2.67
N GLN A 56 -21.82 18.17 1.87
CA GLN A 56 -20.51 18.81 1.90
C GLN A 56 -20.21 19.40 3.29
N LYS A 57 -21.22 20.03 3.90
CA LYS A 57 -21.12 20.58 5.24
C LYS A 57 -20.81 19.47 6.26
N LEU A 58 -21.57 18.36 6.26
CA LEU A 58 -21.33 17.23 7.16
C LEU A 58 -19.92 16.66 7.02
N LYS A 59 -19.42 16.49 5.78
CA LYS A 59 -18.02 16.06 5.56
C LYS A 59 -17.03 17.00 6.24
N ASN A 60 -17.18 18.29 5.99
CA ASN A 60 -16.27 19.29 6.52
C ASN A 60 -16.29 19.27 8.06
N GLU A 61 -17.47 19.17 8.65
CA GLU A 61 -17.65 19.04 10.09
C GLU A 61 -16.93 17.82 10.65
N ILE A 62 -17.06 16.67 10.00
CA ILE A 62 -16.43 15.44 10.43
C ILE A 62 -14.90 15.51 10.30
N ILE A 63 -14.38 16.07 9.20
CA ILE A 63 -12.93 16.26 9.01
C ILE A 63 -12.36 17.15 10.11
N VAL A 64 -13.05 18.27 10.42
CA VAL A 64 -12.64 19.19 11.50
C VAL A 64 -12.62 18.46 12.84
N LEU A 65 -13.68 17.71 13.18
CA LEU A 65 -13.73 16.96 14.45
C LEU A 65 -12.61 15.93 14.58
N ILE A 66 -12.33 15.17 13.51
CA ILE A 66 -11.25 14.17 13.51
C ILE A 66 -9.89 14.86 13.64
N PHE A 67 -9.68 15.93 12.88
CA PHE A 67 -8.40 16.67 12.87
C PHE A 67 -8.13 17.31 14.23
N LEU A 68 -9.12 17.99 14.82
CA LEU A 68 -8.96 18.60 16.14
C LEU A 68 -8.75 17.56 17.24
N GLY A 69 -9.46 16.44 17.18
CA GLY A 69 -9.24 15.32 18.10
C GLY A 69 -7.84 14.73 18.01
N HIS A 70 -7.29 14.64 16.81
CA HIS A 70 -5.89 14.22 16.60
C HIS A 70 -4.91 15.27 17.15
N HIS A 71 -5.15 16.53 16.82
CA HIS A 71 -4.26 17.62 17.23
C HIS A 71 -4.22 17.82 18.75
N GLN A 72 -5.32 17.60 19.44
CA GLN A 72 -5.41 17.68 20.91
C GLN A 72 -4.86 16.42 21.62
N GLY A 73 -4.40 15.43 20.87
CA GLY A 73 -3.93 14.16 21.42
C GLY A 73 -5.02 13.24 21.96
N ILE A 74 -6.32 13.55 21.67
CA ILE A 74 -7.46 12.69 22.01
C ILE A 74 -7.49 11.44 21.14
N ASN A 75 -7.14 11.62 19.86
CA ASN A 75 -7.03 10.55 18.88
C ASN A 75 -5.60 10.54 18.33
N ASP A 76 -5.04 9.36 18.12
CA ASP A 76 -3.78 9.21 17.37
C ASP A 76 -4.03 9.10 15.86
N ASN A 77 -2.95 9.06 15.07
CA ASN A 77 -3.02 8.88 13.61
C ASN A 77 -3.83 7.64 13.21
N LEU A 78 -3.69 6.55 13.96
CA LEU A 78 -4.39 5.29 13.70
C LEU A 78 -5.90 5.46 13.92
N ILE A 79 -6.30 6.07 15.02
CA ILE A 79 -7.71 6.29 15.35
C ILE A 79 -8.34 7.22 14.32
N SER A 80 -7.65 8.30 13.94
CA SER A 80 -8.12 9.27 12.94
C SER A 80 -8.32 8.63 11.56
N ALA A 81 -7.34 7.88 11.06
CA ALA A 81 -7.43 7.18 9.78
C ALA A 81 -8.53 6.10 9.78
N ARG A 82 -8.64 5.33 10.87
CA ARG A 82 -9.70 4.33 11.05
C ARG A 82 -11.09 4.95 11.09
N LEU A 83 -11.23 6.02 11.84
CA LEU A 83 -12.51 6.72 11.99
C LEU A 83 -12.99 7.24 10.63
N TRP A 84 -12.10 7.92 9.89
CA TRP A 84 -12.41 8.40 8.55
C TRP A 84 -12.76 7.25 7.59
N SER A 85 -12.01 6.15 7.64
CA SER A 85 -12.29 4.95 6.84
C SER A 85 -13.66 4.33 7.16
N ILE A 86 -14.04 4.24 8.43
CA ILE A 86 -15.36 3.73 8.87
C ILE A 86 -16.48 4.60 8.30
N ILE A 87 -16.37 5.91 8.43
CA ILE A 87 -17.35 6.88 7.92
C ILE A 87 -17.52 6.72 6.40
N MET A 88 -16.41 6.63 5.68
CA MET A 88 -16.43 6.44 4.24
C MET A 88 -17.04 5.10 3.80
N ARG A 89 -16.76 4.03 4.54
CA ARG A 89 -17.35 2.71 4.27
C ARG A 89 -18.86 2.73 4.49
N ILE A 90 -19.33 3.31 5.59
CA ILE A 90 -20.77 3.45 5.88
C ILE A 90 -21.45 4.24 4.76
N TYR A 91 -20.87 5.36 4.37
CA TYR A 91 -21.39 6.21 3.31
C TYR A 91 -21.50 5.48 1.97
N LEU A 92 -20.40 4.88 1.50
CA LEU A 92 -20.39 4.14 0.22
C LEU A 92 -21.35 2.97 0.24
N THR A 93 -21.37 2.18 1.32
CA THR A 93 -22.29 1.06 1.46
C THR A 93 -23.74 1.51 1.36
N LYS A 94 -24.12 2.60 2.05
CA LYS A 94 -25.48 3.14 1.99
C LYS A 94 -25.84 3.63 0.60
N ILE A 95 -24.94 4.34 -0.09
CA ILE A 95 -25.17 4.82 -1.46
C ILE A 95 -25.37 3.66 -2.43
N PHE A 96 -24.47 2.67 -2.42
CA PHE A 96 -24.62 1.52 -3.32
C PHE A 96 -25.91 0.75 -3.02
N HIS A 97 -26.23 0.49 -1.76
CA HIS A 97 -27.49 -0.17 -1.39
C HIS A 97 -28.70 0.61 -1.87
N TYR A 98 -28.68 1.93 -1.67
CA TYR A 98 -29.80 2.77 -2.04
C TYR A 98 -30.08 2.72 -3.56
N TYR A 99 -29.08 3.03 -4.38
CA TYR A 99 -29.28 3.05 -5.83
C TYR A 99 -29.53 1.65 -6.43
N LEU A 100 -28.90 0.61 -5.91
CA LEU A 100 -29.13 -0.76 -6.37
C LEU A 100 -30.50 -1.29 -5.94
N SER A 101 -31.05 -0.87 -4.79
CA SER A 101 -32.38 -1.27 -4.37
C SER A 101 -33.51 -0.63 -5.20
N LEU A 102 -33.28 0.57 -5.74
CA LEU A 102 -34.25 1.27 -6.57
C LEU A 102 -34.35 0.70 -7.99
N ASP A 103 -33.19 0.42 -8.59
CA ASP A 103 -33.12 0.17 -10.02
C ASP A 103 -32.86 -1.31 -10.33
N HIS A 104 -32.35 -2.12 -9.38
CA HIS A 104 -31.76 -3.44 -9.68
C HIS A 104 -31.77 -4.42 -8.49
N ALA A 105 -32.90 -4.56 -7.82
CA ALA A 105 -33.06 -5.45 -6.67
C ALA A 105 -32.79 -6.93 -7.03
N GLU A 106 -32.98 -7.31 -8.30
CA GLU A 106 -32.73 -8.66 -8.84
C GLU A 106 -31.27 -9.11 -8.76
N TYR A 107 -30.31 -8.16 -8.85
CA TYR A 107 -28.88 -8.50 -8.83
C TYR A 107 -28.27 -8.57 -7.43
N LYS A 108 -29.06 -8.40 -6.38
CA LYS A 108 -28.56 -8.32 -4.99
C LYS A 108 -27.69 -9.52 -4.58
N LYS A 109 -27.94 -10.70 -5.17
CA LYS A 109 -27.21 -11.93 -4.86
C LYS A 109 -26.01 -12.19 -5.76
N ASP A 110 -25.87 -11.45 -6.87
CA ASP A 110 -24.94 -11.77 -7.94
C ASP A 110 -23.70 -10.89 -7.97
N PHE A 111 -23.52 -9.97 -7.03
CA PHE A 111 -22.37 -9.09 -6.98
C PHE A 111 -21.80 -8.92 -5.58
N PHE A 112 -20.55 -8.49 -5.54
CA PHE A 112 -19.93 -7.88 -4.36
C PHE A 112 -18.94 -6.79 -4.78
N ILE A 113 -18.67 -5.89 -3.84
CA ILE A 113 -17.74 -4.77 -4.02
C ILE A 113 -16.59 -4.93 -3.02
N LEU A 114 -15.36 -4.84 -3.51
CA LEU A 114 -14.15 -4.74 -2.70
C LEU A 114 -13.69 -3.29 -2.63
N SER A 115 -13.35 -2.84 -1.45
CA SER A 115 -12.48 -1.68 -1.25
C SER A 115 -11.04 -2.13 -1.16
N LEU A 116 -10.15 -1.43 -1.87
CA LEU A 116 -8.72 -1.71 -1.91
C LEU A 116 -7.93 -0.52 -1.32
N GLY A 117 -6.63 -0.60 -1.40
CA GLY A 117 -5.74 0.47 -0.98
C GLY A 117 -5.94 0.89 0.48
N LYS A 118 -5.90 2.18 0.74
CA LYS A 118 -6.04 2.72 2.11
C LYS A 118 -7.42 2.46 2.72
N LEU A 119 -8.49 2.53 1.92
CA LEU A 119 -9.85 2.22 2.41
C LEU A 119 -9.98 0.74 2.77
N GLY A 120 -9.39 -0.14 1.97
CA GLY A 120 -9.47 -1.60 2.18
C GLY A 120 -8.87 -2.06 3.51
N VAL A 121 -7.85 -1.38 4.01
CA VAL A 121 -7.20 -1.69 5.31
C VAL A 121 -7.52 -0.69 6.41
N SER A 122 -8.50 0.20 6.19
CA SER A 122 -8.94 1.22 7.14
C SER A 122 -7.82 2.19 7.55
N ASP A 123 -7.08 2.69 6.55
CA ASP A 123 -5.94 3.61 6.69
C ASP A 123 -6.09 4.86 5.80
N LEU A 124 -7.34 5.28 5.57
CA LEU A 124 -7.68 6.37 4.67
C LEU A 124 -7.26 7.72 5.27
N ASN A 125 -6.64 8.58 4.48
CA ASN A 125 -6.42 9.98 4.80
C ASN A 125 -7.49 10.88 4.18
N TYR A 126 -7.47 12.19 4.49
CA TYR A 126 -8.52 13.12 4.07
C TYR A 126 -8.64 13.32 2.55
N SER A 127 -7.63 13.00 1.75
CA SER A 127 -7.60 13.22 0.30
C SER A 127 -7.17 12.03 -0.54
N SER A 128 -7.20 10.82 0.00
CA SER A 128 -6.86 9.59 -0.76
C SER A 128 -7.94 9.22 -1.76
N ASP A 129 -7.57 8.68 -2.91
CA ASP A 129 -8.52 8.06 -3.83
C ASP A 129 -9.15 6.82 -3.18
N ILE A 130 -10.34 6.48 -3.62
CA ILE A 130 -11.07 5.30 -3.21
C ILE A 130 -10.96 4.26 -4.31
N ASP A 131 -10.13 3.26 -4.05
CA ASP A 131 -9.93 2.16 -4.97
C ASP A 131 -11.02 1.11 -4.75
N LEU A 132 -11.79 0.80 -5.81
CA LEU A 132 -12.86 -0.21 -5.78
C LEU A 132 -12.68 -1.20 -6.92
N ILE A 133 -13.08 -2.46 -6.66
CA ILE A 133 -13.37 -3.45 -7.69
C ILE A 133 -14.79 -3.97 -7.46
N ILE A 134 -15.59 -3.99 -8.50
CA ILE A 134 -16.94 -4.53 -8.48
C ILE A 134 -16.95 -5.84 -9.25
N PHE A 135 -17.25 -6.92 -8.57
CA PHE A 135 -17.37 -8.26 -9.13
C PHE A 135 -18.83 -8.64 -9.32
N PHE A 136 -19.12 -9.27 -10.44
CA PHE A 136 -20.45 -9.71 -10.79
C PHE A 136 -20.42 -11.15 -11.33
N LYS A 137 -21.35 -11.97 -10.90
CA LYS A 137 -21.53 -13.33 -11.39
C LYS A 137 -22.54 -13.33 -12.54
N SER A 138 -22.05 -13.43 -13.75
CA SER A 138 -22.88 -13.30 -14.96
C SER A 138 -23.76 -14.52 -15.26
N ASN A 139 -23.53 -15.66 -14.62
CA ASN A 139 -24.20 -16.92 -14.88
C ASN A 139 -24.26 -17.25 -16.41
N ASN A 140 -23.18 -16.90 -17.12
CA ASN A 140 -23.06 -16.99 -18.59
C ASN A 140 -24.03 -16.11 -19.39
N SER A 141 -24.74 -15.18 -18.77
CA SER A 141 -25.61 -14.21 -19.44
C SER A 141 -24.90 -12.92 -19.75
N LYS A 142 -24.51 -12.69 -21.00
CA LYS A 142 -23.92 -11.41 -21.45
C LYS A 142 -24.88 -10.23 -21.23
N VAL A 143 -26.18 -10.46 -21.36
CA VAL A 143 -27.23 -9.43 -21.21
C VAL A 143 -27.26 -8.94 -19.76
N SER A 144 -27.28 -9.84 -18.78
CA SER A 144 -27.26 -9.49 -17.34
C SER A 144 -25.99 -8.73 -16.98
N PHE A 145 -24.84 -9.17 -17.50
CA PHE A 145 -23.55 -8.48 -17.26
C PHE A 145 -23.56 -7.06 -17.82
N GLN A 146 -24.03 -6.87 -19.05
CA GLN A 146 -24.07 -5.55 -19.69
C GLN A 146 -25.05 -4.61 -18.99
N ASN A 147 -26.23 -5.09 -18.59
CA ASN A 147 -27.23 -4.31 -17.86
C ASN A 147 -26.67 -3.87 -16.50
N PHE A 148 -26.06 -4.78 -15.75
CA PHE A 148 -25.45 -4.44 -14.46
C PHE A 148 -24.28 -3.45 -14.62
N ASN A 149 -23.42 -3.63 -15.63
CA ASN A 149 -22.35 -2.69 -15.94
C ASN A 149 -22.88 -1.28 -16.25
N LYS A 150 -23.96 -1.16 -17.02
CA LYS A 150 -24.62 0.12 -17.31
C LYS A 150 -25.16 0.75 -16.03
N SER A 151 -25.76 -0.04 -15.16
CA SER A 151 -26.31 0.41 -13.88
C SER A 151 -25.22 0.96 -12.98
N ILE A 152 -24.09 0.26 -12.86
CA ILE A 152 -22.95 0.73 -12.08
C ILE A 152 -22.37 2.02 -12.66
N LYS A 153 -22.25 2.15 -14.00
CA LYS A 153 -21.83 3.41 -14.64
C LYS A 153 -22.73 4.57 -14.24
N ASN A 154 -24.05 4.34 -14.24
CA ASN A 154 -25.04 5.35 -13.84
C ASN A 154 -24.90 5.73 -12.34
N ILE A 155 -24.69 4.73 -11.47
CA ILE A 155 -24.50 4.97 -10.02
C ILE A 155 -23.25 5.81 -9.78
N LEU A 156 -22.13 5.45 -10.41
CA LEU A 156 -20.87 6.21 -10.27
C LEU A 156 -21.00 7.63 -10.81
N SER A 157 -21.70 7.84 -11.91
CA SER A 157 -22.02 9.17 -12.43
C SER A 157 -22.86 9.98 -11.45
N LYS A 158 -23.91 9.36 -10.85
CA LYS A 158 -24.72 10.01 -9.82
C LYS A 158 -23.86 10.39 -8.60
N ILE A 159 -22.99 9.50 -8.13
CA ILE A 159 -22.06 9.78 -7.01
C ILE A 159 -21.15 10.96 -7.34
N SER A 160 -20.56 11.01 -8.54
CA SER A 160 -19.71 12.10 -8.99
C SER A 160 -20.46 13.43 -9.07
N ASN A 161 -21.74 13.41 -9.51
CA ASN A 161 -22.57 14.60 -9.61
C ASN A 161 -23.06 15.10 -8.24
N ILE A 162 -23.27 14.18 -7.28
CA ILE A 162 -23.64 14.57 -5.91
C ILE A 162 -22.48 15.32 -5.26
N SER A 163 -21.25 15.03 -5.68
CA SER A 163 -20.11 15.55 -4.94
C SER A 163 -18.81 15.63 -5.75
N PRO A 164 -18.68 16.56 -6.70
CA PRO A 164 -17.45 16.69 -7.50
C PRO A 164 -16.22 17.02 -6.64
N SER A 165 -16.39 17.63 -5.46
CA SER A 165 -15.28 17.95 -4.54
C SER A 165 -15.34 17.21 -3.21
N PHE A 166 -16.37 16.38 -3.01
CA PHE A 166 -16.69 15.84 -1.68
C PHE A 166 -15.85 14.65 -1.30
N PHE A 167 -15.79 13.68 -2.19
CA PHE A 167 -15.03 12.50 -1.98
C PHE A 167 -13.86 12.45 -2.92
N HIS A 168 -12.95 11.72 -2.45
CA HIS A 168 -11.93 11.08 -3.17
C HIS A 168 -12.48 10.52 -4.50
N LYS A 169 -11.78 10.74 -5.54
CA LYS A 169 -12.09 10.13 -6.84
C LYS A 169 -12.20 8.60 -6.63
N ILE A 170 -13.31 8.03 -7.08
CA ILE A 170 -13.43 6.58 -7.14
C ILE A 170 -12.56 6.07 -8.28
N ASP A 171 -11.61 5.22 -7.94
CA ASP A 171 -10.67 4.62 -8.88
C ASP A 171 -10.99 3.13 -9.09
N MET A 172 -11.33 2.77 -10.32
CA MET A 172 -11.67 1.41 -10.73
C MET A 172 -10.55 0.72 -11.52
N ARG A 173 -9.34 1.34 -11.61
CA ARG A 173 -8.26 0.84 -12.47
C ARG A 173 -7.56 -0.42 -11.94
N LEU A 174 -7.72 -0.75 -10.65
CA LEU A 174 -7.12 -1.95 -10.06
C LEU A 174 -7.85 -3.25 -10.42
N ARG A 175 -8.96 -3.18 -11.17
CA ARG A 175 -9.64 -4.38 -11.68
C ARG A 175 -8.79 -5.10 -12.74
N PRO A 176 -8.98 -6.43 -12.94
CA PRO A 176 -8.35 -7.14 -14.04
C PRO A 176 -8.67 -6.45 -15.38
N ASP A 177 -7.65 -6.23 -16.17
CA ASP A 177 -7.81 -5.65 -17.50
C ASP A 177 -8.02 -6.77 -18.53
N PHE A 178 -9.24 -6.89 -19.01
CA PHE A 178 -9.60 -7.84 -20.06
C PHE A 178 -9.68 -7.21 -21.45
N GLY A 179 -9.14 -5.99 -21.63
CA GLY A 179 -9.25 -5.25 -22.88
C GLY A 179 -10.69 -4.85 -23.24
N THR A 180 -11.58 -4.71 -22.24
CA THR A 180 -12.98 -4.34 -22.42
C THR A 180 -13.28 -2.99 -21.77
N GLU A 181 -14.30 -2.28 -22.29
CA GLU A 181 -14.78 -1.02 -21.70
C GLU A 181 -15.60 -1.21 -20.40
N SER A 182 -15.70 -2.46 -19.90
CA SER A 182 -16.43 -2.74 -18.68
C SER A 182 -15.73 -2.19 -17.46
N ILE A 183 -16.49 -1.58 -16.55
CA ILE A 183 -15.99 -1.12 -15.24
C ILE A 183 -16.20 -2.15 -14.13
N ILE A 184 -16.97 -3.22 -14.42
CA ILE A 184 -17.13 -4.36 -13.53
C ILE A 184 -16.34 -5.56 -14.07
N SER A 185 -16.05 -6.51 -13.20
CA SER A 185 -15.31 -7.73 -13.53
C SER A 185 -16.19 -8.97 -13.33
N ASP A 186 -16.22 -9.87 -14.30
CA ASP A 186 -16.86 -11.16 -14.13
C ASP A 186 -16.06 -12.05 -13.17
N ILE A 187 -16.73 -12.72 -12.23
CA ILE A 187 -16.09 -13.48 -11.16
C ILE A 187 -15.31 -14.67 -11.70
N ASP A 188 -15.95 -15.47 -12.57
CA ASP A 188 -15.35 -16.71 -13.05
C ASP A 188 -14.11 -16.40 -13.91
N ARG A 189 -14.23 -15.43 -14.81
CA ARG A 189 -13.13 -14.95 -15.64
C ARG A 189 -12.00 -14.32 -14.82
N SER A 190 -12.33 -13.61 -13.74
CA SER A 190 -11.33 -13.01 -12.84
C SER A 190 -10.61 -14.09 -12.04
N THR A 191 -11.29 -15.14 -11.62
CA THR A 191 -10.69 -16.28 -10.91
C THR A 191 -9.67 -17.00 -11.81
N GLU A 192 -10.02 -17.24 -13.07
CA GLU A 192 -9.13 -17.83 -14.06
C GLU A 192 -7.90 -16.93 -14.30
N TYR A 193 -8.11 -15.62 -14.48
CA TYR A 193 -7.05 -14.65 -14.67
C TYR A 193 -6.05 -14.64 -13.51
N TYR A 194 -6.51 -14.52 -12.26
CA TYR A 194 -5.63 -14.49 -11.10
C TYR A 194 -4.91 -15.82 -10.88
N SER A 195 -5.51 -16.93 -11.26
CA SER A 195 -4.88 -18.24 -11.14
C SER A 195 -3.76 -18.47 -12.15
N SER A 196 -3.85 -17.87 -13.34
CA SER A 196 -2.95 -18.13 -14.48
C SER A 196 -1.96 -16.98 -14.75
N ILE A 197 -2.41 -15.72 -14.68
CA ILE A 197 -1.68 -14.55 -15.18
C ILE A 197 -1.40 -13.52 -14.06
N GLY A 198 -2.11 -13.58 -12.95
CA GLY A 198 -2.10 -12.57 -11.90
C GLY A 198 -0.72 -12.06 -11.52
N ARG A 199 -0.56 -10.72 -11.49
CA ARG A 199 0.71 -10.01 -11.34
C ARG A 199 1.01 -9.67 -9.88
N ASN A 200 2.28 -9.41 -9.56
CA ASN A 200 2.73 -9.07 -8.19
C ASN A 200 2.09 -7.78 -7.65
N TRP A 201 1.87 -6.76 -8.48
CA TRP A 201 1.21 -5.53 -8.05
C TRP A 201 -0.28 -5.75 -7.70
N GLU A 202 -0.98 -6.65 -8.39
CA GLU A 202 -2.37 -7.02 -8.06
C GLU A 202 -2.43 -7.77 -6.74
N ARG A 203 -1.47 -8.67 -6.51
CA ARG A 203 -1.32 -9.34 -5.21
C ARG A 203 -1.16 -8.33 -4.08
N LEU A 204 -0.30 -7.31 -4.27
CA LEU A 204 -0.12 -6.23 -3.30
C LEU A 204 -1.42 -5.43 -3.08
N ALA A 205 -2.18 -5.15 -4.14
CA ALA A 205 -3.47 -4.47 -4.03
C ALA A 205 -4.47 -5.30 -3.21
N PHE A 206 -4.55 -6.62 -3.44
CA PHE A 206 -5.41 -7.52 -2.67
C PHE A 206 -5.00 -7.69 -1.20
N HIS A 207 -3.72 -7.60 -0.86
CA HIS A 207 -3.27 -7.56 0.53
C HIS A 207 -3.87 -6.38 1.30
N ARG A 208 -4.31 -5.37 0.58
CA ARG A 208 -4.93 -4.16 1.10
C ARG A 208 -6.41 -4.09 0.71
N SER A 209 -7.10 -5.21 0.65
CA SER A 209 -8.50 -5.29 0.25
C SER A 209 -9.40 -5.77 1.37
N SER A 210 -10.65 -5.34 1.35
CA SER A 210 -11.70 -5.87 2.20
C SER A 210 -13.07 -5.75 1.52
N PHE A 211 -14.00 -6.62 1.93
CA PHE A 211 -15.39 -6.55 1.52
C PHE A 211 -16.01 -5.20 1.89
N LEU A 212 -16.70 -4.57 0.95
CA LEU A 212 -17.42 -3.33 1.18
C LEU A 212 -18.94 -3.58 1.30
N CYS A 213 -19.56 -4.12 0.27
CA CYS A 213 -20.97 -4.48 0.26
C CYS A 213 -21.30 -5.50 -0.85
N GLY A 214 -22.54 -6.02 -0.87
CA GLY A 214 -23.02 -7.03 -1.79
C GLY A 214 -23.17 -8.40 -1.14
N ASN A 215 -23.03 -9.48 -1.92
CA ASN A 215 -23.15 -10.85 -1.44
C ASN A 215 -21.84 -11.31 -0.76
N TYR A 216 -21.87 -11.46 0.56
CA TYR A 216 -20.71 -11.85 1.34
C TYR A 216 -20.27 -13.31 1.10
N SER A 217 -21.22 -14.25 0.87
CA SER A 217 -20.87 -15.62 0.55
C SER A 217 -20.10 -15.72 -0.76
N LEU A 218 -20.60 -15.02 -1.78
CA LEU A 218 -19.94 -14.96 -3.09
C LEU A 218 -18.51 -14.36 -3.00
N PHE A 219 -18.31 -13.36 -2.14
CA PHE A 219 -16.99 -12.84 -1.84
C PHE A 219 -16.07 -13.88 -1.19
N LEU A 220 -16.57 -14.67 -0.22
CA LEU A 220 -15.77 -15.70 0.44
C LEU A 220 -15.35 -16.80 -0.53
N ASP A 221 -16.25 -17.23 -1.39
CA ASP A 221 -15.99 -18.24 -2.42
C ASP A 221 -14.89 -17.74 -3.38
N PHE A 222 -15.03 -16.52 -3.89
CA PHE A 222 -14.02 -15.89 -4.73
C PHE A 222 -12.66 -15.78 -4.03
N LYS A 223 -12.63 -15.28 -2.78
CA LYS A 223 -11.40 -15.15 -2.01
C LYS A 223 -10.71 -16.49 -1.80
N THR A 224 -11.48 -17.54 -1.57
CA THR A 224 -10.96 -18.92 -1.42
C THR A 224 -10.33 -19.39 -2.72
N SER A 225 -10.98 -19.16 -3.85
CA SER A 225 -10.50 -19.58 -5.18
C SER A 225 -9.17 -18.94 -5.56
N ILE A 226 -8.93 -17.66 -5.19
CA ILE A 226 -7.68 -16.95 -5.49
C ILE A 226 -6.64 -17.01 -4.36
N ASN A 227 -6.87 -17.80 -3.32
CA ASN A 227 -6.02 -17.83 -2.11
C ASN A 227 -4.56 -18.25 -2.42
N SER A 228 -4.35 -19.19 -3.31
CA SER A 228 -3.02 -19.64 -3.77
C SER A 228 -2.26 -18.53 -4.49
N PHE A 229 -2.94 -17.74 -5.30
CA PHE A 229 -2.39 -16.56 -5.94
C PHE A 229 -1.98 -15.52 -4.88
N LEU A 230 -2.85 -15.22 -3.92
CA LEU A 230 -2.62 -14.16 -2.94
C LEU A 230 -1.45 -14.46 -2.01
N TYR A 231 -1.34 -15.69 -1.52
CA TYR A 231 -0.44 -16.03 -0.41
C TYR A 231 0.57 -17.11 -0.81
N ARG A 232 1.47 -16.76 -1.75
CA ARG A 232 2.61 -17.61 -2.10
C ARG A 232 3.51 -17.81 -0.89
N LYS A 233 4.00 -19.03 -0.71
CA LYS A 233 4.94 -19.37 0.36
C LYS A 233 6.39 -19.07 -0.01
N SER A 234 6.72 -19.08 -1.28
CA SER A 234 8.06 -18.82 -1.80
C SER A 234 8.01 -17.91 -3.03
N PHE A 235 9.01 -17.08 -3.18
CA PHE A 235 9.23 -16.20 -4.32
C PHE A 235 10.60 -16.50 -4.90
N ASP A 236 10.70 -16.61 -6.22
CA ASP A 236 11.96 -16.62 -6.91
C ASP A 236 12.56 -15.20 -7.00
N PHE A 237 13.84 -15.11 -7.34
CA PHE A 237 14.54 -13.83 -7.42
C PHE A 237 13.92 -12.89 -8.46
N TYR A 238 13.42 -13.42 -9.56
CA TYR A 238 12.76 -12.63 -10.60
C TYR A 238 11.49 -11.94 -10.05
N ALA A 239 10.68 -12.67 -9.31
CA ALA A 239 9.49 -12.10 -8.66
C ALA A 239 9.85 -11.05 -7.62
N ILE A 240 10.94 -11.25 -6.87
CA ILE A 240 11.45 -10.25 -5.91
C ILE A 240 11.90 -8.98 -6.65
N ASP A 241 12.61 -9.11 -7.76
CA ASP A 241 13.05 -7.99 -8.58
C ASP A 241 11.88 -7.24 -9.23
N GLU A 242 10.85 -7.96 -9.69
CA GLU A 242 9.62 -7.32 -10.16
C GLU A 242 8.96 -6.51 -9.05
N ILE A 243 8.88 -7.05 -7.84
CA ILE A 243 8.32 -6.34 -6.68
C ILE A 243 9.14 -5.09 -6.36
N LYS A 244 10.47 -5.16 -6.40
CA LYS A 244 11.34 -3.99 -6.22
C LYS A 244 11.08 -2.92 -7.27
N LYS A 245 10.89 -3.29 -8.53
CA LYS A 245 10.57 -2.35 -9.63
C LYS A 245 9.21 -1.65 -9.47
N LEU A 246 8.27 -2.23 -8.72
CA LEU A 246 7.00 -1.56 -8.41
C LEU A 246 7.18 -0.31 -7.53
N PHE A 247 8.29 -0.22 -6.82
CA PHE A 247 8.57 0.83 -5.84
C PHE A 247 9.33 1.99 -6.47
N SER A 248 8.66 2.72 -7.39
CA SER A 248 9.21 3.92 -8.00
C SER A 248 8.98 5.16 -7.13
N PHE A 249 9.92 6.10 -7.19
CA PHE A 249 9.89 7.34 -6.43
C PHE A 249 10.04 8.55 -7.36
N THR A 250 9.46 9.67 -6.94
CA THR A 250 9.67 10.96 -7.60
C THR A 250 11.01 11.55 -7.18
N LYS A 251 11.71 12.21 -8.11
CA LYS A 251 12.89 13.00 -7.76
C LYS A 251 12.46 14.21 -6.93
N SER A 252 13.13 14.45 -5.82
CA SER A 252 13.00 15.68 -5.03
C SER A 252 14.14 16.64 -5.37
N SER A 253 13.87 17.94 -5.36
CA SER A 253 14.90 18.98 -5.29
C SER A 253 15.17 19.32 -3.81
N LYS A 254 16.20 20.13 -3.55
CA LYS A 254 16.48 20.57 -2.18
C LYS A 254 15.33 21.37 -1.56
N ASP A 255 14.60 22.14 -2.37
CA ASP A 255 13.57 23.05 -1.87
C ASP A 255 12.15 22.52 -2.04
N ILE A 256 11.93 21.54 -2.96
CA ILE A 256 10.60 21.01 -3.24
C ILE A 256 10.57 19.50 -2.94
N ILE A 257 9.76 19.13 -1.94
CA ILE A 257 9.64 17.77 -1.44
C ILE A 257 8.19 17.32 -1.62
N ASN A 258 7.99 16.18 -2.28
CA ASN A 258 6.69 15.51 -2.24
C ASN A 258 6.68 14.52 -1.07
N ILE A 259 6.01 14.89 0.02
CA ILE A 259 5.97 14.11 1.27
C ILE A 259 5.40 12.69 1.08
N LYS A 260 4.63 12.47 0.02
CA LYS A 260 4.03 11.17 -0.28
C LYS A 260 4.93 10.30 -1.14
N THR A 261 5.54 10.85 -2.20
CA THR A 261 6.15 10.05 -3.29
C THR A 261 7.66 10.20 -3.42
N SER A 262 8.29 11.16 -2.74
CA SER A 262 9.75 11.27 -2.73
C SER A 262 10.39 10.12 -1.94
N LEU A 263 11.62 9.75 -2.31
CA LEU A 263 12.38 8.71 -1.61
C LEU A 263 12.66 9.14 -0.16
N GLY A 264 12.47 8.23 0.78
CA GLY A 264 12.66 8.47 2.21
C GLY A 264 11.38 8.91 2.95
N TYR A 265 10.25 9.10 2.24
CA TYR A 265 9.00 9.61 2.83
C TYR A 265 7.90 8.54 2.90
N ILE A 266 6.61 8.94 2.94
CA ILE A 266 5.47 8.06 3.24
C ILE A 266 5.49 6.77 2.40
N ARG A 267 5.61 6.91 1.06
CA ARG A 267 5.59 5.75 0.16
C ARG A 267 6.78 4.81 0.38
N THR A 268 7.93 5.35 0.78
CA THR A 268 9.09 4.51 1.11
C THR A 268 8.82 3.69 2.36
N CYS A 269 8.27 4.29 3.42
CA CYS A 269 7.86 3.56 4.62
C CYS A 269 6.80 2.48 4.32
N GLU A 270 5.79 2.84 3.51
CA GLU A 270 4.75 1.90 3.07
C GLU A 270 5.34 0.73 2.27
N ASN A 271 6.22 1.01 1.33
CA ASN A 271 6.84 0.00 0.46
C ASN A 271 7.72 -0.98 1.23
N LEU A 272 8.52 -0.50 2.20
CA LEU A 272 9.34 -1.36 3.07
C LEU A 272 8.47 -2.39 3.81
N LEU A 273 7.38 -1.95 4.41
CA LEU A 273 6.47 -2.83 5.16
C LEU A 273 5.67 -3.76 4.25
N HIS A 274 5.20 -3.26 3.11
CA HIS A 274 4.47 -4.07 2.14
C HIS A 274 5.36 -5.10 1.45
N PHE A 275 6.65 -4.81 1.26
CA PHE A 275 7.61 -5.79 0.78
C PHE A 275 7.71 -6.97 1.74
N VAL A 276 7.92 -6.72 3.02
CA VAL A 276 7.95 -7.77 4.06
C VAL A 276 6.61 -8.51 4.10
N GLN A 277 5.49 -7.80 4.07
CA GLN A 277 4.16 -8.40 4.08
C GLN A 277 3.96 -9.34 2.89
N LEU A 278 4.32 -8.90 1.68
CA LEU A 278 4.13 -9.67 0.45
C LEU A 278 4.95 -10.95 0.46
N LEU A 279 6.21 -10.87 0.87
CA LEU A 279 7.13 -12.02 0.89
C LEU A 279 6.72 -13.07 1.94
N TRP A 280 6.23 -12.62 3.10
CA TRP A 280 6.07 -13.49 4.25
C TRP A 280 4.64 -13.86 4.60
N SER A 281 3.63 -13.24 4.00
CA SER A 281 2.21 -13.52 4.28
C SER A 281 1.76 -14.94 3.89
N GLY A 282 2.49 -15.59 2.99
CA GLY A 282 2.28 -17.00 2.66
C GLY A 282 2.54 -17.91 3.86
N ASN A 283 3.61 -17.64 4.61
CA ASN A 283 4.06 -18.41 5.76
C ASN A 283 3.47 -17.90 7.08
N PHE A 284 3.28 -16.59 7.23
CA PHE A 284 2.75 -15.97 8.45
C PHE A 284 1.36 -15.38 8.21
N THR A 285 0.32 -16.13 8.55
CA THR A 285 -1.09 -15.74 8.31
C THR A 285 -1.49 -14.43 8.99
N LYS A 286 -0.84 -14.07 10.10
CA LYS A 286 -1.07 -12.80 10.81
C LYS A 286 -0.72 -11.57 9.96
N LEU A 287 0.12 -11.71 8.93
CA LEU A 287 0.50 -10.62 8.01
C LEU A 287 -0.54 -10.39 6.89
N ARG A 288 -1.59 -11.23 6.80
CA ARG A 288 -2.58 -11.16 5.71
C ARG A 288 -3.62 -10.08 5.97
N ASN A 289 -3.90 -9.25 4.95
CA ASN A 289 -4.96 -8.24 4.95
C ASN A 289 -4.96 -7.33 6.20
N VAL A 290 -3.80 -6.81 6.56
CA VAL A 290 -3.64 -5.93 7.72
C VAL A 290 -3.16 -4.53 7.30
N SER A 291 -3.53 -3.50 8.06
CA SER A 291 -3.06 -2.14 7.87
C SER A 291 -1.58 -1.99 8.26
N ILE A 292 -0.94 -0.92 7.80
CA ILE A 292 0.42 -0.57 8.20
C ILE A 292 0.57 -0.46 9.72
N HIS A 293 -0.42 0.12 10.39
CA HIS A 293 -0.42 0.22 11.85
C HIS A 293 -0.38 -1.16 12.54
N LYS A 294 -1.12 -2.14 12.00
CA LYS A 294 -1.07 -3.51 12.50
C LYS A 294 0.23 -4.20 12.14
N LEU A 295 0.80 -3.92 10.96
CA LEU A 295 2.11 -4.45 10.58
C LEU A 295 3.19 -4.02 11.57
N PHE A 296 3.22 -2.75 12.01
CA PHE A 296 4.15 -2.31 13.06
C PHE A 296 4.05 -3.15 14.34
N ILE A 297 2.82 -3.47 14.77
CA ILE A 297 2.60 -4.28 15.99
C ILE A 297 3.03 -5.73 15.78
N ILE A 298 2.65 -6.32 14.65
CA ILE A 298 2.92 -7.73 14.37
C ILE A 298 4.42 -7.95 14.17
N LEU A 299 5.09 -7.12 13.39
CA LEU A 299 6.50 -7.28 13.04
C LEU A 299 7.44 -7.08 14.23
N LEU A 300 7.02 -6.41 15.30
CA LEU A 300 7.80 -6.38 16.56
C LEU A 300 8.07 -7.77 17.13
N ASN A 301 7.23 -8.76 16.81
CA ASN A 301 7.40 -10.15 17.24
C ASN A 301 8.22 -11.00 16.26
N TYR A 302 8.69 -10.41 15.16
CA TYR A 302 9.46 -11.09 14.10
C TYR A 302 10.73 -10.31 13.75
N PRO A 303 11.69 -10.16 14.68
CA PRO A 303 12.91 -9.34 14.47
C PRO A 303 13.84 -9.90 13.38
N ASN A 304 13.66 -11.17 13.01
CA ASN A 304 14.37 -11.80 11.89
C ASN A 304 13.86 -11.35 10.50
N LEU A 305 12.66 -10.77 10.40
CA LEU A 305 12.12 -10.24 9.14
C LEU A 305 12.48 -8.77 8.93
N ILE A 306 12.55 -8.02 10.00
CA ILE A 306 13.01 -6.63 10.06
C ILE A 306 13.49 -6.35 11.49
N SER A 307 14.64 -5.67 11.63
CA SER A 307 15.16 -5.36 12.95
C SER A 307 14.19 -4.48 13.74
N LYS A 308 14.17 -4.63 15.06
CA LYS A 308 13.31 -3.82 15.94
C LYS A 308 13.65 -2.33 15.84
N GLU A 309 14.93 -2.00 15.67
CA GLU A 309 15.42 -0.62 15.54
C GLU A 309 14.93 0.01 14.23
N ASP A 310 15.09 -0.69 13.11
CA ASP A 310 14.60 -0.23 11.81
C ASP A 310 13.09 -0.06 11.81
N LEU A 311 12.36 -1.03 12.36
CA LEU A 311 10.91 -0.98 12.44
C LEU A 311 10.41 0.22 13.25
N LEU A 312 11.07 0.54 14.37
CA LEU A 312 10.73 1.70 15.19
C LEU A 312 11.07 3.01 14.47
N SER A 313 12.20 3.05 13.77
CA SER A 313 12.60 4.21 12.96
C SER A 313 11.61 4.48 11.83
N ILE A 314 11.19 3.44 11.08
CA ILE A 314 10.16 3.54 10.05
C ILE A 314 8.82 4.01 10.65
N LYS A 315 8.44 3.47 11.80
CA LYS A 315 7.19 3.84 12.49
C LYS A 315 7.15 5.31 12.87
N GLN A 316 8.22 5.82 13.50
CA GLN A 316 8.32 7.22 13.89
C GLN A 316 8.27 8.15 12.68
N ALA A 317 9.04 7.83 11.63
CA ALA A 317 9.06 8.56 10.38
C ALA A 317 7.67 8.57 9.70
N TYR A 318 7.05 7.39 9.58
CA TYR A 318 5.73 7.26 8.96
C TYR A 318 4.67 8.13 9.63
N TYR A 319 4.56 8.08 10.96
CA TYR A 319 3.57 8.89 11.68
C TYR A 319 3.86 10.38 11.59
N TYR A 320 5.13 10.78 11.62
CA TYR A 320 5.53 12.17 11.45
C TYR A 320 5.15 12.70 10.06
N PHE A 321 5.44 11.96 9.01
CA PHE A 321 5.09 12.35 7.64
C PHE A 321 3.58 12.33 7.38
N ARG A 322 2.84 11.39 7.98
CA ARG A 322 1.37 11.35 7.89
C ARG A 322 0.73 12.56 8.56
N TRP A 323 1.26 12.98 9.69
CA TRP A 323 0.81 14.20 10.35
C TRP A 323 1.03 15.43 9.46
N ILE A 324 2.18 15.56 8.80
CA ILE A 324 2.46 16.64 7.85
C ILE A 324 1.50 16.56 6.64
N GLU A 325 1.25 15.36 6.09
CA GLU A 325 0.31 15.16 4.98
C GLU A 325 -1.10 15.68 5.37
N ASP A 326 -1.57 15.35 6.56
CA ASP A 326 -2.88 15.79 7.05
C ASP A 326 -2.95 17.30 7.24
N LEU A 327 -1.88 17.93 7.75
CA LEU A 327 -1.78 19.39 7.86
C LEU A 327 -1.85 20.08 6.48
N LEU A 328 -1.15 19.54 5.48
CA LEU A 328 -1.19 20.09 4.11
C LEU A 328 -2.59 19.98 3.51
N HIS A 329 -3.24 18.83 3.68
CA HIS A 329 -4.61 18.62 3.18
C HIS A 329 -5.61 19.59 3.80
N ILE A 330 -5.49 19.86 5.10
CA ILE A 330 -6.34 20.82 5.81
C ILE A 330 -6.01 22.26 5.40
N LYS A 331 -4.73 22.61 5.25
CA LYS A 331 -4.31 23.95 4.83
C LYS A 331 -4.87 24.32 3.47
N PHE A 332 -4.67 23.44 2.50
CA PHE A 332 -4.99 23.72 1.11
C PHE A 332 -6.38 23.23 0.70
N ASN A 333 -7.11 22.54 1.58
CA ASN A 333 -8.38 21.87 1.28
C ASN A 333 -8.33 21.08 -0.04
N SER A 334 -7.21 20.42 -0.29
CA SER A 334 -6.90 19.75 -1.55
C SER A 334 -5.93 18.58 -1.35
N LYS A 335 -5.68 17.81 -2.41
CA LYS A 335 -4.73 16.70 -2.46
C LYS A 335 -3.27 17.20 -2.59
N GLN A 336 -2.89 18.21 -1.81
CA GLN A 336 -1.54 18.77 -1.82
C GLN A 336 -0.61 17.88 -1.00
N ASN A 337 0.46 17.37 -1.63
CA ASN A 337 1.48 16.55 -0.98
C ASN A 337 2.88 17.16 -1.14
N THR A 338 2.99 18.31 -1.80
CA THR A 338 4.27 18.96 -2.08
C THR A 338 4.50 20.09 -1.10
N ILE A 339 5.68 20.13 -0.53
CA ILE A 339 6.17 21.18 0.37
C ILE A 339 7.24 21.96 -0.38
N SER A 340 7.10 23.29 -0.43
CA SER A 340 8.20 24.20 -0.70
C SER A 340 8.70 24.71 0.63
N LEU A 341 9.93 24.38 1.01
CA LEU A 341 10.48 24.76 2.33
C LEU A 341 10.60 26.28 2.44
N SER A 342 10.88 26.96 1.35
CA SER A 342 11.00 28.44 1.28
C SER A 342 9.65 29.17 1.40
N GLU A 343 8.54 28.53 1.05
CA GLU A 343 7.19 29.12 1.03
C GLU A 343 6.31 28.61 2.18
N LEU A 344 6.79 27.63 2.96
CA LEU A 344 6.01 27.04 4.02
C LEU A 344 5.91 28.01 5.21
N ASP A 345 4.69 28.30 5.64
CA ASP A 345 4.49 28.99 6.90
C ASP A 345 4.89 28.05 8.05
N LEU A 346 6.09 28.26 8.56
CA LEU A 346 6.69 27.46 9.64
C LEU A 346 6.09 27.77 11.02
N SER A 347 5.19 28.75 11.13
CA SER A 347 4.64 29.20 12.43
C SER A 347 3.87 28.11 13.19
N ILE A 348 3.39 27.09 12.47
CA ILE A 348 2.68 25.94 13.06
C ILE A 348 3.58 24.76 13.38
N PHE A 349 4.80 24.77 12.88
CA PHE A 349 5.78 23.72 13.14
C PHE A 349 6.71 24.13 14.27
N ASP A 350 7.33 23.15 14.92
CA ASP A 350 8.38 23.39 15.89
C ASP A 350 9.62 23.97 15.20
N SER A 351 10.44 24.70 15.95
CA SER A 351 11.68 25.32 15.46
C SER A 351 12.67 24.32 14.82
N ASP A 352 12.55 23.04 15.14
CA ASP A 352 13.38 21.94 14.65
C ASP A 352 12.72 21.12 13.52
N PHE A 353 11.66 21.65 12.90
CA PHE A 353 10.88 20.96 11.85
C PHE A 353 11.74 20.41 10.71
N GLU A 354 12.60 21.26 10.10
CA GLU A 354 13.45 20.85 8.99
C GLU A 354 14.48 19.79 9.40
N ALA A 355 15.05 19.94 10.61
CA ALA A 355 15.98 18.96 11.16
C ALA A 355 15.29 17.60 11.39
N LYS A 356 14.08 17.59 11.96
CA LYS A 356 13.28 16.37 12.13
C LYS A 356 12.91 15.75 10.79
N LEU A 357 12.48 16.55 9.81
CA LEU A 357 12.13 16.09 8.48
C LEU A 357 13.31 15.37 7.81
N THR A 358 14.48 16.00 7.83
CA THR A 358 15.73 15.46 7.27
C THR A 358 16.18 14.21 8.03
N HIS A 359 16.13 14.23 9.34
CA HIS A 359 16.52 13.10 10.19
C HIS A 359 15.68 11.84 9.87
N HIS A 360 14.35 11.98 9.85
CA HIS A 360 13.46 10.87 9.57
C HIS A 360 13.63 10.35 8.15
N SER A 361 13.71 11.23 7.15
CA SER A 361 13.87 10.81 5.75
C SER A 361 15.20 10.10 5.51
N SER A 362 16.30 10.61 6.08
CA SER A 362 17.63 9.99 5.94
C SER A 362 17.69 8.59 6.55
N LYS A 363 17.10 8.39 7.74
CA LYS A 363 17.01 7.04 8.35
C LYS A 363 16.25 6.07 7.47
N VAL A 364 15.09 6.49 6.93
CA VAL A 364 14.29 5.64 6.04
C VAL A 364 15.03 5.32 4.74
N ILE A 365 15.80 6.27 4.18
CA ILE A 365 16.63 6.04 2.98
C ILE A 365 17.72 5.01 3.27
N VAL A 366 18.38 5.08 4.42
CA VAL A 366 19.41 4.09 4.79
C VAL A 366 18.80 2.70 4.87
N ILE A 367 17.67 2.53 5.56
CA ILE A 367 16.97 1.24 5.68
C ILE A 367 16.54 0.73 4.29
N TYR A 368 16.00 1.62 3.45
CA TYR A 368 15.61 1.28 2.09
C TYR A 368 16.81 0.79 1.26
N ASN A 369 17.93 1.51 1.33
CA ASN A 369 19.13 1.13 0.60
C ASN A 369 19.69 -0.22 1.06
N ASN A 370 19.67 -0.50 2.37
CA ASN A 370 20.11 -1.78 2.90
C ASN A 370 19.24 -2.97 2.45
N LEU A 371 17.93 -2.74 2.23
CA LEU A 371 17.01 -3.80 1.79
C LEU A 371 16.94 -3.95 0.26
N PHE A 372 17.11 -2.86 -0.49
CA PHE A 372 16.78 -2.84 -1.92
C PHE A 372 17.95 -2.56 -2.85
N LYS A 373 19.02 -1.93 -2.37
CA LYS A 373 20.21 -1.86 -3.20
C LYS A 373 20.77 -3.26 -3.34
N PRO A 374 21.09 -3.70 -4.58
CA PRO A 374 21.99 -4.82 -4.71
C PRO A 374 23.23 -4.43 -3.91
N GLU A 375 23.73 -5.33 -3.12
CA GLU A 375 25.09 -5.22 -2.68
C GLU A 375 25.93 -5.06 -3.96
N ASP A 376 26.24 -3.83 -4.35
CA ASP A 376 27.42 -3.54 -5.16
C ASP A 376 28.65 -3.75 -4.25
N SER A 377 28.60 -4.82 -3.50
CA SER A 377 29.76 -5.36 -2.86
C SER A 377 30.41 -6.26 -3.93
N TYR A 378 31.38 -5.72 -4.61
CA TYR A 378 32.60 -6.50 -4.74
C TYR A 378 33.00 -6.83 -3.30
N VAL A 379 32.36 -7.83 -2.70
CA VAL A 379 32.83 -8.43 -1.46
C VAL A 379 34.16 -9.01 -1.87
N ASN A 380 35.24 -8.38 -1.42
CA ASN A 380 36.50 -9.04 -1.38
C ASN A 380 36.26 -10.29 -0.55
N TYR A 381 36.15 -11.44 -1.22
CA TYR A 381 36.02 -12.70 -0.51
C TYR A 381 37.29 -12.86 0.31
N ASP A 382 37.11 -13.01 1.58
CA ASP A 382 38.18 -13.49 2.43
C ASP A 382 38.31 -15.01 2.14
N LEU A 383 39.07 -15.32 1.09
CA LEU A 383 39.39 -16.67 0.73
C LEU A 383 40.43 -17.29 1.68
N ASN A 384 40.96 -16.55 2.66
CA ASN A 384 41.94 -17.03 3.63
C ASN A 384 41.44 -18.23 4.45
N ASN A 385 40.14 -18.43 4.50
CA ASN A 385 39.52 -19.56 5.20
C ASN A 385 39.38 -20.83 4.34
N PHE A 386 39.73 -20.79 3.05
CA PHE A 386 39.62 -21.93 2.12
C PHE A 386 41.00 -22.51 1.83
N ASN A 387 41.03 -23.80 1.54
CA ASN A 387 42.27 -24.44 1.09
C ASN A 387 42.61 -24.06 -0.36
N GLU A 388 43.87 -24.30 -0.79
CA GLU A 388 44.39 -23.93 -2.12
C GLU A 388 43.55 -24.53 -3.25
N ASP A 389 43.12 -25.79 -3.14
CA ASP A 389 42.28 -26.45 -4.15
C ASP A 389 40.94 -25.72 -4.33
N SER A 390 40.29 -25.36 -3.23
CA SER A 390 39.00 -24.63 -3.24
C SER A 390 39.17 -23.22 -3.81
N ILE A 391 40.27 -22.54 -3.50
CA ILE A 391 40.60 -21.22 -4.06
C ILE A 391 40.80 -21.33 -5.58
N SER A 392 41.48 -22.35 -6.05
CA SER A 392 41.67 -22.60 -7.48
C SER A 392 40.34 -22.85 -8.20
N ILE A 393 39.44 -23.63 -7.59
CA ILE A 393 38.08 -23.88 -8.12
C ILE A 393 37.28 -22.57 -8.21
N VAL A 394 37.29 -21.76 -7.17
CA VAL A 394 36.57 -20.48 -7.13
C VAL A 394 37.09 -19.51 -8.20
N ASN A 395 38.38 -19.38 -8.35
CA ASN A 395 38.99 -18.54 -9.39
C ASN A 395 38.58 -19.01 -10.81
N ASN A 396 38.53 -20.31 -11.05
CA ASN A 396 38.03 -20.88 -12.31
C ASN A 396 36.56 -20.52 -12.58
N TRP A 397 35.72 -20.35 -11.56
CA TRP A 397 34.33 -19.94 -11.78
C TRP A 397 34.23 -18.51 -12.32
N PHE A 398 35.05 -17.60 -11.79
CA PHE A 398 35.09 -16.20 -12.25
C PHE A 398 35.71 -16.09 -13.66
N ASP A 399 36.72 -16.88 -13.98
CA ASP A 399 37.32 -16.92 -15.31
C ASP A 399 36.33 -17.46 -16.35
N ARG A 400 35.59 -18.53 -16.02
CA ARG A 400 34.50 -19.05 -16.86
C ARG A 400 33.38 -18.05 -17.09
N SER A 401 33.06 -17.22 -16.09
CA SER A 401 32.07 -16.13 -16.19
C SER A 401 32.55 -15.08 -17.19
N ASN A 402 33.84 -14.74 -17.18
CA ASN A 402 34.43 -13.75 -18.08
C ASN A 402 34.49 -14.22 -19.55
N ASP A 403 34.82 -15.49 -19.79
CA ASP A 403 35.14 -16.01 -21.13
C ASP A 403 33.91 -16.54 -21.90
N LYS A 404 32.89 -17.04 -21.22
CA LYS A 404 31.80 -17.80 -21.84
C LYS A 404 30.43 -17.14 -21.82
N ILE A 405 30.24 -16.05 -21.08
CA ILE A 405 28.94 -15.39 -20.94
C ILE A 405 28.94 -14.10 -21.75
N SER A 406 28.21 -14.11 -22.87
CA SER A 406 28.10 -12.97 -23.79
C SER A 406 27.16 -11.86 -23.33
N SER A 407 26.30 -12.13 -22.34
CA SER A 407 25.33 -11.15 -21.80
C SER A 407 25.80 -10.62 -20.44
N ASN A 408 25.99 -9.31 -20.35
CA ASN A 408 26.38 -8.63 -19.10
C ASN A 408 25.40 -8.90 -17.93
N GLN A 409 24.13 -9.10 -18.23
CA GLN A 409 23.14 -9.42 -17.20
C GLN A 409 23.32 -10.84 -16.66
N ILE A 410 23.49 -11.83 -17.54
CA ILE A 410 23.69 -13.23 -17.15
C ILE A 410 25.01 -13.39 -16.38
N LYS A 411 26.06 -12.65 -16.77
CA LYS A 411 27.32 -12.61 -16.04
C LYS A 411 27.11 -12.07 -14.61
N LYS A 412 26.45 -10.94 -14.48
CA LYS A 412 26.15 -10.34 -13.17
C LYS A 412 25.33 -11.28 -12.27
N ASP A 413 24.35 -11.97 -12.84
CA ASP A 413 23.52 -12.93 -12.12
C ASP A 413 24.35 -14.15 -11.67
N PHE A 414 25.26 -14.64 -12.51
CA PHE A 414 26.19 -15.73 -12.18
C PHE A 414 27.16 -15.34 -11.06
N ASP A 415 27.77 -14.18 -11.15
CA ASP A 415 28.67 -13.65 -10.12
C ASP A 415 27.93 -13.49 -8.78
N ASN A 416 26.67 -13.06 -8.78
CA ASN A 416 25.83 -12.95 -7.58
C ASN A 416 25.56 -14.33 -6.94
N ILE A 417 25.38 -15.40 -7.74
CA ILE A 417 25.19 -16.76 -7.21
C ILE A 417 26.47 -17.24 -6.51
N ILE A 418 27.60 -17.10 -7.17
CA ILE A 418 28.89 -17.48 -6.60
C ILE A 418 29.10 -16.75 -5.28
N ASN A 419 28.82 -15.46 -5.26
CA ASN A 419 28.98 -14.61 -4.12
C ASN A 419 28.09 -15.02 -2.94
N ALA A 420 26.80 -15.27 -3.21
CA ALA A 420 25.85 -15.74 -2.21
C ALA A 420 26.26 -17.09 -1.64
N PHE A 421 26.73 -18.01 -2.49
CA PHE A 421 27.23 -19.31 -2.07
C PHE A 421 28.47 -19.18 -1.17
N LEU A 422 29.50 -18.45 -1.58
CA LEU A 422 30.72 -18.27 -0.81
C LEU A 422 30.46 -17.65 0.56
N ASN A 423 29.60 -16.63 0.63
CA ASN A 423 29.21 -16.03 1.90
C ASN A 423 28.47 -17.01 2.82
N SER A 424 27.61 -17.86 2.25
CA SER A 424 26.86 -18.85 3.04
C SER A 424 27.73 -19.97 3.60
N VAL A 425 28.82 -20.35 2.91
CA VAL A 425 29.68 -21.46 3.32
C VAL A 425 30.94 -21.04 4.08
N ASN A 426 31.33 -19.77 4.05
CA ASN A 426 32.58 -19.26 4.62
C ASN A 426 32.78 -19.60 6.10
N THR A 427 31.70 -19.65 6.88
CA THR A 427 31.74 -19.94 8.33
C THR A 427 31.56 -21.44 8.65
N LEU A 428 31.30 -22.28 7.65
CA LEU A 428 31.03 -23.71 7.87
C LEU A 428 32.33 -24.53 7.93
N GLU A 429 32.39 -25.51 8.83
CA GLU A 429 33.57 -26.40 8.96
C GLU A 429 33.85 -27.22 7.69
N ASN A 430 32.81 -27.60 6.96
CA ASN A 430 32.89 -28.41 5.74
C ASN A 430 32.94 -27.60 4.44
N ARG A 431 33.25 -26.29 4.50
CA ARG A 431 33.22 -25.32 3.38
C ARG A 431 33.96 -25.80 2.12
N ASN A 432 35.14 -26.39 2.27
CA ASN A 432 35.91 -26.88 1.13
C ASN A 432 35.20 -28.01 0.37
N ASN A 433 34.59 -28.95 1.07
CA ASN A 433 33.77 -30.01 0.48
C ASN A 433 32.52 -29.44 -0.21
N LEU A 434 31.94 -28.37 0.31
CA LEU A 434 30.80 -27.69 -0.30
C LEU A 434 31.20 -26.97 -1.60
N VAL A 435 32.42 -26.39 -1.67
CA VAL A 435 32.96 -25.79 -2.91
C VAL A 435 33.12 -26.85 -3.98
N ILE A 436 33.69 -28.01 -3.67
CA ILE A 436 33.86 -29.12 -4.62
C ILE A 436 32.49 -29.62 -5.14
N LYS A 437 31.51 -29.78 -4.25
CA LYS A 437 30.15 -30.20 -4.63
C LYS A 437 29.46 -29.17 -5.51
N PHE A 438 29.64 -27.91 -5.21
CA PHE A 438 29.07 -26.83 -6.00
C PHE A 438 29.71 -26.72 -7.38
N ASP A 439 31.05 -26.92 -7.51
CA ASP A 439 31.73 -27.01 -8.79
C ASP A 439 31.22 -28.18 -9.64
N TYR A 440 30.97 -29.34 -9.02
CA TYR A 440 30.34 -30.48 -9.69
C TYR A 440 28.96 -30.11 -10.24
N LEU A 441 28.14 -29.40 -9.50
CA LEU A 441 26.83 -28.92 -9.95
C LEU A 441 26.98 -27.91 -11.11
N LEU A 442 27.91 -26.97 -11.02
CA LEU A 442 28.19 -26.00 -12.09
C LEU A 442 28.72 -26.64 -13.37
N THR A 443 29.52 -27.73 -13.26
CA THR A 443 30.03 -28.45 -14.43
C THR A 443 29.00 -29.37 -15.08
N TYR A 444 28.05 -29.89 -14.33
CA TYR A 444 26.95 -30.69 -14.86
C TYR A 444 26.02 -29.87 -15.76
N TYR A 445 25.81 -28.58 -15.42
CA TYR A 445 25.00 -27.66 -16.19
C TYR A 445 25.85 -26.88 -17.22
N LYS A 446 26.22 -27.51 -18.30
CA LYS A 446 27.19 -27.03 -19.33
C LYS A 446 26.82 -25.78 -20.12
N SER A 447 25.63 -25.16 -19.95
CA SER A 447 25.25 -23.95 -20.68
C SER A 447 24.73 -22.85 -19.75
N GLY A 448 25.08 -21.59 -20.03
CA GLY A 448 24.64 -20.41 -19.24
C GLY A 448 23.13 -20.27 -19.15
N ILE A 449 22.36 -20.86 -20.06
CA ILE A 449 20.90 -20.93 -20.04
C ILE A 449 20.42 -21.85 -18.90
N HIS A 450 21.13 -22.93 -18.60
CA HIS A 450 20.79 -23.82 -17.50
C HIS A 450 21.20 -23.27 -16.12
N LEU A 451 22.24 -22.46 -16.06
CA LEU A 451 22.64 -21.74 -14.84
C LEU A 451 21.63 -20.65 -14.46
N ALA A 452 21.09 -19.95 -15.45
CA ALA A 452 19.98 -19.03 -15.24
C ALA A 452 18.68 -19.75 -14.79
N ALA A 453 18.52 -21.04 -15.14
CA ALA A 453 17.43 -21.87 -14.67
C ALA A 453 17.62 -22.36 -13.22
N LEU A 454 18.86 -22.66 -12.80
CA LEU A 454 19.19 -22.94 -11.38
C LEU A 454 18.90 -21.74 -10.45
N TYR A 455 18.98 -20.54 -10.98
CA TYR A 455 18.57 -19.32 -10.28
C TYR A 455 17.04 -19.21 -10.10
N LYS A 456 16.29 -20.03 -10.83
CA LYS A 456 14.82 -20.07 -10.74
C LYS A 456 14.27 -21.07 -9.72
N TYR A 457 15.10 -21.97 -9.20
CA TYR A 457 14.74 -22.97 -8.18
C TYR A 457 15.54 -22.76 -6.89
#